data_18618e6b96a7d567281fac2878d3909c
#
_entry.id   18618e6b96a7d567281fac2878d3909c
#
_cell.length_a   1.000
_cell.length_b   1.000
_cell.length_c   1.000
_cell.angle_alpha   90.00
_cell.angle_beta   90.00
_cell.angle_gamma   90.00
#
_symmetry.space_group_name_H-M   'P 1'
#
loop_
_entity.id
_entity.type
_entity.pdbx_description
1 polymer ?
#
loop_
_entity_poly.entity_id
_entity_poly.type
_entity_poly.pdbx_seq_one_letter_code
_entity_poly.pdbx_strand_id
1 'polypeptide(L)'
;ERLRLAREMLETVGLTEYATRGVSQLSGGQQQRVALARALAIDPKALLLDEPLAALDASIRGYLRDQICAIQRRFNATTLLVTHDQEEALTMADKVAVLKDGRLIQFAPPKLIYREPASKAVAEFVGLSTILDATVIGPDRIDTGFAQLFAPTGSRSAGQKVFALMRPENFVPDPEPETINRMAGRVGAQRYL
;
A
#
# COMPACT_ATOMS: atom_id res chain seq x y z
N GLU A 1 -6.84 38.64 -3.93
CA GLU A 1 -7.21 37.38 -3.25
C GLU A 1 -6.93 36.16 -4.13
N ARG A 2 -7.45 36.07 -5.36
CA ARG A 2 -7.26 34.94 -6.28
C ARG A 2 -5.78 34.63 -6.57
N LEU A 3 -4.97 35.65 -6.84
CA LEU A 3 -3.53 35.48 -7.13
C LEU A 3 -2.75 35.03 -5.90
N ARG A 4 -3.15 35.44 -4.70
CA ARG A 4 -2.54 34.98 -3.45
C ARG A 4 -2.82 33.49 -3.27
N LEU A 5 -4.08 33.08 -3.39
CA LEU A 5 -4.48 31.68 -3.28
C LEU A 5 -3.78 30.79 -4.32
N ALA A 6 -3.71 31.27 -5.57
CA ALA A 6 -2.99 30.52 -6.61
C ALA A 6 -1.51 30.32 -6.29
N ARG A 7 -0.84 31.31 -5.73
CA ARG A 7 0.56 31.19 -5.29
C ARG A 7 0.73 30.23 -4.14
N GLU A 8 -0.14 30.30 -3.13
CA GLU A 8 -0.16 29.38 -1.99
C GLU A 8 -0.35 27.93 -2.46
N MET A 9 -1.23 27.70 -3.43
CA MET A 9 -1.45 26.35 -3.98
C MET A 9 -0.25 25.86 -4.80
N LEU A 10 0.38 26.74 -5.59
CA LEU A 10 1.60 26.40 -6.33
C LEU A 10 2.78 26.09 -5.40
N GLU A 11 2.91 26.84 -4.31
CA GLU A 11 3.91 26.57 -3.26
C GLU A 11 3.66 25.19 -2.62
N THR A 12 2.42 24.88 -2.30
CA THR A 12 2.01 23.60 -1.72
C THR A 12 2.42 22.40 -2.58
N VAL A 13 2.35 22.55 -3.91
CA VAL A 13 2.73 21.47 -4.85
C VAL A 13 4.16 21.61 -5.39
N GLY A 14 4.97 22.52 -4.83
CA GLY A 14 6.37 22.73 -5.23
C GLY A 14 6.54 23.26 -6.66
N LEU A 15 5.65 24.16 -7.11
CA LEU A 15 5.66 24.74 -8.46
C LEU A 15 5.75 26.27 -8.49
N THR A 16 6.20 26.90 -7.42
CA THR A 16 6.28 28.38 -7.33
C THR A 16 7.08 29.01 -8.48
N GLU A 17 8.19 28.40 -8.86
CA GLU A 17 9.09 28.89 -9.93
C GLU A 17 8.42 28.84 -11.33
N TYR A 18 7.36 28.05 -11.46
CA TYR A 18 6.63 27.84 -12.72
C TYR A 18 5.36 28.69 -12.84
N ALA A 19 5.09 29.58 -11.87
CA ALA A 19 3.84 30.34 -11.76
C ALA A 19 3.50 31.17 -13.02
N THR A 20 4.52 31.55 -13.80
CA THR A 20 4.35 32.37 -15.03
C THR A 20 4.40 31.56 -16.32
N ARG A 21 4.66 30.24 -16.23
CA ARG A 21 4.72 29.38 -17.43
C ARG A 21 3.34 28.92 -17.87
N GLY A 22 3.17 28.81 -19.20
CA GLY A 22 1.98 28.18 -19.77
C GLY A 22 1.95 26.68 -19.48
N VAL A 23 0.76 26.10 -19.34
CA VAL A 23 0.58 24.67 -19.01
C VAL A 23 1.28 23.76 -20.02
N SER A 24 1.30 24.12 -21.29
CA SER A 24 1.97 23.38 -22.38
C SER A 24 3.50 23.34 -22.24
N GLN A 25 4.09 24.19 -21.39
CA GLN A 25 5.53 24.25 -21.13
C GLN A 25 5.93 23.41 -19.92
N LEU A 26 4.97 22.77 -19.27
CA LEU A 26 5.16 21.94 -18.09
C LEU A 26 5.29 20.47 -18.49
N SER A 27 6.14 19.74 -17.74
CA SER A 27 6.20 18.26 -17.85
C SER A 27 4.88 17.62 -17.40
N GLY A 28 4.62 16.37 -17.79
CA GLY A 28 3.42 15.64 -17.37
C GLY A 28 3.21 15.61 -15.86
N GLY A 29 4.27 15.36 -15.09
CA GLY A 29 4.21 15.40 -13.63
C GLY A 29 3.97 16.80 -13.05
N GLN A 30 4.48 17.87 -13.70
CA GLN A 30 4.16 19.24 -13.31
C GLN A 30 2.70 19.59 -13.60
N GLN A 31 2.17 19.15 -14.75
CA GLN A 31 0.76 19.34 -15.11
C GLN A 31 -0.16 18.63 -14.10
N GLN A 32 0.20 17.42 -13.68
CA GLN A 32 -0.55 16.66 -12.68
C GLN A 32 -0.56 17.38 -11.33
N ARG A 33 0.57 17.96 -10.90
CA ARG A 33 0.64 18.79 -9.69
C ARG A 33 -0.21 20.08 -9.80
N VAL A 34 -0.25 20.69 -10.96
CA VAL A 34 -1.15 21.85 -11.21
C VAL A 34 -2.61 21.42 -11.10
N ALA A 35 -2.98 20.24 -11.64
CA ALA A 35 -4.35 19.71 -11.53
C ALA A 35 -4.73 19.48 -10.05
N LEU A 36 -3.82 18.93 -9.26
CA LEU A 36 -4.00 18.76 -7.81
C LEU A 36 -4.17 20.11 -7.10
N ALA A 37 -3.30 21.09 -7.38
CA ALA A 37 -3.40 22.44 -6.83
C ALA A 37 -4.75 23.11 -7.14
N ARG A 38 -5.25 22.93 -8.37
CA ARG A 38 -6.58 23.42 -8.76
C ARG A 38 -7.72 22.76 -8.00
N ALA A 39 -7.65 21.44 -7.79
CA ALA A 39 -8.66 20.70 -7.05
C ALA A 39 -8.72 21.16 -5.58
N LEU A 40 -7.58 21.54 -5.00
CA LEU A 40 -7.46 21.99 -3.63
C LEU A 40 -7.84 23.47 -3.42
N ALA A 41 -7.68 24.30 -4.45
CA ALA A 41 -7.91 25.75 -4.36
C ALA A 41 -9.36 26.13 -4.02
N ILE A 42 -10.32 25.24 -4.24
CA ILE A 42 -11.75 25.48 -3.97
C ILE A 42 -12.18 25.03 -2.57
N ASP A 43 -11.24 24.61 -1.72
CA ASP A 43 -11.50 24.06 -0.37
C ASP A 43 -12.58 22.97 -0.37
N PRO A 44 -12.32 21.83 -1.04
CA PRO A 44 -13.34 20.82 -1.31
C PRO A 44 -13.66 20.03 -0.04
N LYS A 45 -14.93 19.71 0.21
CA LYS A 45 -15.36 18.77 1.27
C LYS A 45 -15.00 17.32 0.92
N ALA A 46 -14.93 16.99 -0.36
CA ALA A 46 -14.53 15.68 -0.88
C ALA A 46 -13.55 15.85 -2.03
N LEU A 47 -12.47 15.06 -1.99
CA LEU A 47 -11.42 15.04 -3.01
C LEU A 47 -11.39 13.66 -3.66
N LEU A 48 -11.55 13.63 -4.98
CA LEU A 48 -11.46 12.39 -5.77
C LEU A 48 -10.15 12.43 -6.56
N LEU A 49 -9.28 11.47 -6.31
CA LEU A 49 -7.97 11.34 -6.93
C LEU A 49 -7.90 10.01 -7.68
N ASP A 50 -7.75 10.08 -8.99
CA ASP A 50 -7.58 8.90 -9.84
C ASP A 50 -6.13 8.86 -10.32
N GLU A 51 -5.37 7.89 -9.80
CA GLU A 51 -3.94 7.68 -10.04
C GLU A 51 -3.09 8.97 -9.99
N PRO A 52 -3.18 9.78 -8.92
CA PRO A 52 -2.61 11.12 -8.90
C PRO A 52 -1.08 11.15 -8.93
N LEU A 53 -0.40 10.04 -8.70
CA LEU A 53 1.06 9.95 -8.64
C LEU A 53 1.67 9.01 -9.70
N ALA A 54 0.85 8.41 -10.58
CA ALA A 54 1.29 7.37 -11.52
C ALA A 54 2.36 7.85 -12.53
N ALA A 55 2.28 9.11 -12.99
CA ALA A 55 3.19 9.67 -13.98
C ALA A 55 4.49 10.27 -13.39
N LEU A 56 4.78 10.00 -12.11
CA LEU A 56 5.89 10.61 -11.39
C LEU A 56 7.03 9.62 -11.14
N ASP A 57 8.26 10.14 -11.12
CA ASP A 57 9.41 9.37 -10.66
C ASP A 57 9.34 9.10 -9.14
N ALA A 58 10.09 8.10 -8.67
CA ALA A 58 10.01 7.61 -7.29
C ALA A 58 10.39 8.70 -6.26
N SER A 59 11.33 9.59 -6.57
CA SER A 59 11.79 10.62 -5.64
C SER A 59 10.73 11.69 -5.39
N ILE A 60 10.07 12.11 -6.46
CA ILE A 60 9.00 13.13 -6.40
C ILE A 60 7.70 12.51 -5.85
N ARG A 61 7.43 11.23 -6.15
CA ARG A 61 6.25 10.52 -5.67
C ARG A 61 6.14 10.52 -4.14
N GLY A 62 7.24 10.17 -3.45
CA GLY A 62 7.29 10.19 -1.99
C GLY A 62 6.98 11.56 -1.40
N TYR A 63 7.63 12.61 -1.93
CA TYR A 63 7.38 13.99 -1.51
C TYR A 63 5.90 14.40 -1.70
N LEU A 64 5.33 14.13 -2.86
CA LEU A 64 3.95 14.52 -3.15
C LEU A 64 2.92 13.72 -2.36
N ARG A 65 3.19 12.45 -2.09
CA ARG A 65 2.39 11.64 -1.17
C ARG A 65 2.26 12.32 0.19
N ASP A 66 3.38 12.75 0.76
CA ASP A 66 3.40 13.44 2.05
C ASP A 66 2.66 14.77 1.99
N GLN A 67 2.79 15.53 0.90
CA GLN A 67 2.06 16.78 0.69
C GLN A 67 0.55 16.54 0.59
N ILE A 68 0.10 15.53 -0.15
CA ILE A 68 -1.33 15.19 -0.26
C ILE A 68 -1.87 14.83 1.14
N CYS A 69 -1.17 13.99 1.90
CA CYS A 69 -1.58 13.66 3.27
C CYS A 69 -1.64 14.88 4.19
N ALA A 70 -0.66 15.78 4.10
CA ALA A 70 -0.65 17.02 4.88
C ALA A 70 -1.84 17.93 4.54
N ILE A 71 -2.17 18.04 3.26
CA ILE A 71 -3.30 18.82 2.76
C ILE A 71 -4.63 18.21 3.22
N GLN A 72 -4.80 16.89 3.08
CA GLN A 72 -5.99 16.20 3.56
C GLN A 72 -6.26 16.49 5.03
N ARG A 73 -5.21 16.42 5.86
CA ARG A 73 -5.32 16.73 7.30
C ARG A 73 -5.66 18.20 7.54
N ARG A 74 -5.03 19.12 6.80
CA ARG A 74 -5.26 20.57 6.95
C ARG A 74 -6.69 20.97 6.61
N PHE A 75 -7.25 20.42 5.53
CA PHE A 75 -8.60 20.76 5.05
C PHE A 75 -9.69 19.82 5.60
N ASN A 76 -9.32 18.79 6.35
CA ASN A 76 -10.23 17.73 6.83
C ASN A 76 -11.15 17.20 5.71
N ALA A 77 -10.62 17.13 4.48
CA ALA A 77 -11.36 16.72 3.30
C ALA A 77 -11.47 15.19 3.23
N THR A 78 -12.67 14.68 3.08
CA THR A 78 -12.86 13.26 2.77
C THR A 78 -12.25 12.96 1.41
N THR A 79 -11.29 12.04 1.35
CA THR A 79 -10.58 11.73 0.10
C THR A 79 -10.83 10.30 -0.34
N LEU A 80 -11.19 10.14 -1.61
CA LEU A 80 -11.18 8.86 -2.30
C LEU A 80 -10.00 8.84 -3.25
N LEU A 81 -9.03 7.98 -2.97
CA LEU A 81 -7.86 7.75 -3.82
C LEU A 81 -8.01 6.42 -4.55
N VAL A 82 -7.92 6.45 -5.87
CA VAL A 82 -7.78 5.24 -6.71
C VAL A 82 -6.32 5.14 -7.11
N THR A 83 -5.70 4.01 -6.82
CA THR A 83 -4.31 3.74 -7.17
C THR A 83 -4.07 2.25 -7.38
N HIS A 84 -3.12 1.89 -8.23
CA HIS A 84 -2.57 0.55 -8.34
C HIS A 84 -1.25 0.39 -7.56
N ASP A 85 -0.77 1.46 -6.96
CA ASP A 85 0.45 1.44 -6.12
C ASP A 85 0.10 1.00 -4.69
N GLN A 86 0.70 -0.11 -4.26
CA GLN A 86 0.48 -0.70 -2.95
C GLN A 86 0.95 0.21 -1.82
N GLU A 87 2.08 0.88 -2.04
CA GLU A 87 2.67 1.77 -1.04
C GLU A 87 1.78 2.98 -0.80
N GLU A 88 1.21 3.56 -1.86
CA GLU A 88 0.24 4.64 -1.74
C GLU A 88 -0.98 4.19 -0.93
N ALA A 89 -1.59 3.06 -1.31
CA ALA A 89 -2.78 2.55 -0.63
C ALA A 89 -2.53 2.27 0.86
N LEU A 90 -1.38 1.68 1.20
CA LEU A 90 -1.08 1.29 2.58
C LEU A 90 -0.59 2.43 3.47
N THR A 91 -0.02 3.50 2.89
CA THR A 91 0.58 4.60 3.66
C THR A 91 -0.30 5.84 3.76
N MET A 92 -1.16 6.10 2.76
CA MET A 92 -1.98 7.31 2.70
C MET A 92 -3.39 7.13 3.25
N ALA A 93 -3.95 5.92 3.20
CA ALA A 93 -5.36 5.71 3.47
C ALA A 93 -5.63 5.28 4.92
N ASP A 94 -6.75 5.76 5.49
CA ASP A 94 -7.29 5.23 6.75
C ASP A 94 -7.97 3.88 6.54
N LYS A 95 -8.55 3.65 5.35
CA LYS A 95 -9.16 2.38 4.94
C LYS A 95 -8.86 2.12 3.48
N VAL A 96 -8.61 0.85 3.16
CA VAL A 96 -8.32 0.39 1.81
C VAL A 96 -9.44 -0.54 1.35
N ALA A 97 -9.95 -0.28 0.15
CA ALA A 97 -10.87 -1.14 -0.58
C ALA A 97 -10.08 -1.87 -1.68
N VAL A 98 -9.92 -3.18 -1.55
CA VAL A 98 -9.27 -4.01 -2.59
C VAL A 98 -10.34 -4.52 -3.54
N LEU A 99 -10.21 -4.12 -4.82
CA LEU A 99 -11.10 -4.56 -5.88
C LEU A 99 -10.38 -5.56 -6.80
N LYS A 100 -11.10 -6.59 -7.19
CA LYS A 100 -10.66 -7.55 -8.20
C LYS A 100 -11.85 -7.99 -9.06
N ASP A 101 -11.68 -8.00 -10.36
CA ASP A 101 -12.71 -8.40 -11.33
C ASP A 101 -14.06 -7.68 -11.11
N GLY A 102 -14.00 -6.37 -10.81
CA GLY A 102 -15.16 -5.53 -10.54
C GLY A 102 -15.86 -5.79 -9.19
N ARG A 103 -15.26 -6.59 -8.30
CA ARG A 103 -15.84 -6.92 -7.00
C ARG A 103 -14.95 -6.42 -5.86
N LEU A 104 -15.58 -5.94 -4.79
CA LEU A 104 -14.92 -5.62 -3.55
C LEU A 104 -14.54 -6.92 -2.82
N ILE A 105 -13.25 -7.18 -2.67
CA ILE A 105 -12.73 -8.39 -2.02
C ILE A 105 -12.52 -8.16 -0.53
N GLN A 106 -11.99 -7.00 -0.16
CA GLN A 106 -11.74 -6.64 1.24
C GLN A 106 -11.82 -5.13 1.43
N PHE A 107 -12.36 -4.70 2.57
CA PHE A 107 -12.38 -3.30 2.98
C PHE A 107 -12.01 -3.21 4.46
N ALA A 108 -10.82 -2.71 4.74
CA ALA A 108 -10.28 -2.66 6.10
C ALA A 108 -9.18 -1.58 6.23
N PRO A 109 -8.75 -1.24 7.46
CA PRO A 109 -7.53 -0.46 7.66
C PRO A 109 -6.31 -1.15 7.03
N PRO A 110 -5.30 -0.38 6.54
CA PRO A 110 -4.10 -0.91 5.89
C PRO A 110 -3.43 -2.05 6.67
N LYS A 111 -3.30 -1.90 7.98
CA LYS A 111 -2.69 -2.90 8.86
C LYS A 111 -3.41 -4.25 8.79
N LEU A 112 -4.74 -4.26 8.70
CA LEU A 112 -5.52 -5.51 8.59
C LEU A 112 -5.42 -6.09 7.18
N ILE A 113 -5.46 -5.25 6.13
CA ILE A 113 -5.22 -5.70 4.75
C ILE A 113 -3.88 -6.45 4.65
N TYR A 114 -2.84 -5.93 5.29
CA TYR A 114 -1.51 -6.52 5.27
C TYR A 114 -1.38 -7.80 6.12
N ARG A 115 -1.90 -7.78 7.35
CA ARG A 115 -1.73 -8.88 8.32
C ARG A 115 -2.73 -10.02 8.14
N GLU A 116 -3.95 -9.69 7.75
CA GLU A 116 -5.10 -10.59 7.67
C GLU A 116 -5.78 -10.47 6.31
N PRO A 117 -5.06 -10.75 5.20
CA PRO A 117 -5.65 -10.69 3.87
C PRO A 117 -6.78 -11.72 3.74
N ALA A 118 -7.93 -11.27 3.24
CA ALA A 118 -9.13 -12.10 3.10
C ALA A 118 -8.98 -13.22 2.06
N SER A 119 -7.99 -13.12 1.17
CA SER A 119 -7.72 -14.10 0.13
C SER A 119 -6.25 -14.09 -0.30
N LYS A 120 -5.82 -15.15 -0.98
CA LYS A 120 -4.51 -15.23 -1.63
C LYS A 120 -4.26 -14.03 -2.54
N ALA A 121 -5.26 -13.61 -3.32
CA ALA A 121 -5.16 -12.47 -4.22
C ALA A 121 -4.88 -11.15 -3.50
N VAL A 122 -5.49 -10.93 -2.32
CA VAL A 122 -5.17 -9.75 -1.49
C VAL A 122 -3.74 -9.86 -0.94
N ALA A 123 -3.35 -11.04 -0.46
CA ALA A 123 -2.00 -11.26 0.07
C ALA A 123 -0.89 -10.98 -0.96
N GLU A 124 -1.09 -11.43 -2.20
CA GLU A 124 -0.19 -11.20 -3.33
C GLU A 124 -0.15 -9.73 -3.76
N PHE A 125 -1.28 -9.03 -3.65
CA PHE A 125 -1.37 -7.61 -4.00
C PHE A 125 -0.63 -6.71 -3.01
N VAL A 126 -0.68 -6.98 -1.71
CA VAL A 126 -0.21 -6.03 -0.67
C VAL A 126 1.25 -6.19 -0.25
N GLY A 127 2.08 -6.82 -1.05
CA GLY A 127 3.52 -6.86 -0.83
C GLY A 127 4.15 -8.23 -0.99
N LEU A 128 5.47 -8.25 -0.86
CA LEU A 128 6.25 -9.48 -0.95
C LEU A 128 5.79 -10.49 0.09
N SER A 129 5.49 -11.69 -0.38
CA SER A 129 5.07 -12.78 0.49
C SER A 129 5.41 -14.13 -0.11
N THR A 130 5.69 -15.09 0.76
CA THR A 130 5.72 -16.50 0.39
C THR A 130 4.38 -17.11 0.82
N ILE A 131 3.66 -17.68 -0.14
CA ILE A 131 2.38 -18.33 0.10
C ILE A 131 2.56 -19.81 -0.20
N LEU A 132 2.37 -20.64 0.82
CA LEU A 132 2.49 -22.08 0.73
C LEU A 132 1.13 -22.75 0.84
N ASP A 133 0.92 -23.78 0.03
CA ASP A 133 -0.18 -24.70 0.27
C ASP A 133 0.10 -25.49 1.54
N ALA A 134 -0.89 -25.59 2.41
CA ALA A 134 -0.78 -26.30 3.68
C ALA A 134 -2.08 -27.02 4.04
N THR A 135 -1.96 -28.00 4.94
CA THR A 135 -3.11 -28.71 5.50
C THR A 135 -3.10 -28.53 7.01
N VAL A 136 -4.24 -28.20 7.57
CA VAL A 136 -4.39 -28.18 9.06
C VAL A 136 -4.26 -29.58 9.60
N ILE A 137 -3.35 -29.79 10.56
CA ILE A 137 -3.11 -31.09 11.19
C ILE A 137 -3.51 -31.13 12.67
N GLY A 138 -3.89 -30.01 13.24
CA GLY A 138 -4.34 -29.90 14.63
C GLY A 138 -4.51 -28.43 15.04
N PRO A 139 -4.82 -28.17 16.32
CA PRO A 139 -4.89 -26.83 16.84
C PRO A 139 -3.56 -26.09 16.64
N ASP A 140 -3.62 -24.94 15.97
CA ASP A 140 -2.47 -24.08 15.65
C ASP A 140 -1.29 -24.81 14.99
N ARG A 141 -1.59 -25.87 14.21
CA ARG A 141 -0.60 -26.65 13.46
C ARG A 141 -1.02 -26.87 12.02
N ILE A 142 -0.08 -26.65 11.12
CA ILE A 142 -0.24 -26.89 9.68
C ILE A 142 0.93 -27.73 9.15
N ASP A 143 0.66 -28.50 8.11
CA ASP A 143 1.67 -29.24 7.34
C ASP A 143 1.76 -28.64 5.95
N THR A 144 2.95 -28.21 5.55
CA THR A 144 3.26 -27.64 4.23
C THR A 144 3.79 -28.69 3.24
N GLY A 145 3.87 -29.96 3.64
CA GLY A 145 4.45 -31.05 2.86
C GLY A 145 5.96 -31.19 3.02
N PHE A 146 6.67 -30.16 3.46
CA PHE A 146 8.11 -30.19 3.77
C PHE A 146 8.42 -29.82 5.22
N ALA A 147 7.49 -29.17 5.92
CA ALA A 147 7.63 -28.82 7.34
C ALA A 147 6.27 -28.72 8.02
N GLN A 148 6.22 -29.12 9.28
CA GLN A 148 5.10 -28.84 10.18
C GLN A 148 5.38 -27.51 10.89
N LEU A 149 4.44 -26.58 10.81
CA LEU A 149 4.57 -25.24 11.34
C LEU A 149 3.48 -24.97 12.38
N PHE A 150 3.82 -24.16 13.38
CA PHE A 150 2.85 -23.54 14.26
C PHE A 150 2.28 -22.30 13.55
N ALA A 151 0.98 -22.28 13.36
CA ALA A 151 0.26 -21.15 12.76
C ALA A 151 -1.17 -21.10 13.31
N PRO A 152 -1.71 -19.90 13.60
CA PRO A 152 -3.09 -19.76 14.04
C PRO A 152 -4.06 -20.38 13.04
N THR A 153 -4.74 -21.44 13.42
CA THR A 153 -5.71 -22.13 12.56
C THR A 153 -7.15 -21.64 12.76
N GLY A 154 -7.41 -20.91 13.85
CA GLY A 154 -8.73 -20.43 14.22
C GLY A 154 -9.74 -21.56 14.34
N SER A 155 -10.88 -21.43 13.69
CA SER A 155 -11.96 -22.44 13.69
C SER A 155 -11.77 -23.56 12.65
N ARG A 156 -10.63 -23.63 11.97
CA ARG A 156 -10.38 -24.61 10.90
C ARG A 156 -10.12 -25.99 11.46
N SER A 157 -10.71 -27.02 10.84
CA SER A 157 -10.60 -28.42 11.26
C SER A 157 -9.39 -29.10 10.64
N ALA A 158 -8.88 -30.13 11.30
CA ALA A 158 -7.84 -31.00 10.75
C ALA A 158 -8.28 -31.58 9.40
N GLY A 159 -7.35 -31.69 8.46
CA GLY A 159 -7.58 -32.08 7.07
C GLY A 159 -7.99 -30.95 6.13
N GLN A 160 -8.35 -29.78 6.64
CA GLN A 160 -8.70 -28.64 5.80
C GLN A 160 -7.46 -28.06 5.12
N LYS A 161 -7.57 -27.85 3.78
CA LYS A 161 -6.54 -27.15 3.00
C LYS A 161 -6.60 -25.65 3.25
N VAL A 162 -5.44 -25.04 3.44
CA VAL A 162 -5.26 -23.62 3.73
C VAL A 162 -4.04 -23.08 2.98
N PHE A 163 -3.93 -21.76 2.92
CA PHE A 163 -2.70 -21.09 2.51
C PHE A 163 -1.97 -20.55 3.74
N ALA A 164 -0.71 -20.89 3.89
CA ALA A 164 0.18 -20.30 4.88
C ALA A 164 0.87 -19.10 4.26
N LEU A 165 0.66 -17.91 4.85
CA LEU A 165 1.27 -16.66 4.42
C LEU A 165 2.48 -16.37 5.30
N MET A 166 3.65 -16.19 4.68
CA MET A 166 4.87 -15.77 5.35
C MET A 166 5.37 -14.46 4.72
N ARG A 167 5.67 -13.48 5.57
CA ARG A 167 6.23 -12.20 5.16
C ARG A 167 7.74 -12.20 5.35
N PRO A 168 8.53 -11.52 4.47
CA PRO A 168 9.98 -11.48 4.57
C PRO A 168 10.50 -11.03 5.94
N GLU A 169 9.86 -10.05 6.54
CA GLU A 169 10.22 -9.51 7.85
C GLU A 169 10.02 -10.49 9.02
N ASN A 170 9.31 -11.59 8.79
CA ASN A 170 9.10 -12.64 9.79
C ASN A 170 10.17 -13.74 9.73
N PHE A 171 11.11 -13.66 8.80
CA PHE A 171 12.24 -14.57 8.70
C PHE A 171 13.43 -14.02 9.49
N VAL A 172 13.91 -14.81 10.43
CA VAL A 172 15.11 -14.48 11.21
C VAL A 172 16.22 -15.46 10.81
N PRO A 173 17.32 -14.98 10.20
CA PRO A 173 18.49 -15.82 9.95
C PRO A 173 19.13 -16.27 11.27
N ASP A 174 19.65 -17.48 11.30
CA ASP A 174 20.33 -18.07 12.46
C ASP A 174 19.55 -17.89 13.78
N PRO A 175 18.29 -18.37 13.83
CA PRO A 175 17.44 -18.18 15.01
C PRO A 175 17.96 -18.97 16.19
N GLU A 176 17.65 -18.51 17.41
CA GLU A 176 17.93 -19.21 18.66
C GLU A 176 17.37 -20.65 18.63
N PRO A 177 18.01 -21.61 19.32
CA PRO A 177 17.61 -23.02 19.30
C PRO A 177 16.14 -23.28 19.66
N GLU A 178 15.55 -22.45 20.49
CA GLU A 178 14.17 -22.57 20.98
C GLU A 178 13.13 -21.85 20.09
N THR A 179 13.57 -21.23 19.00
CA THR A 179 12.67 -20.51 18.09
C THR A 179 11.67 -21.46 17.46
N ILE A 180 10.40 -21.11 17.52
CA ILE A 180 9.31 -21.84 16.88
C ILE A 180 9.42 -21.70 15.35
N ASN A 181 9.02 -22.73 14.61
CA ASN A 181 9.04 -22.75 13.14
C ASN A 181 10.45 -22.67 12.52
N ARG A 182 11.42 -23.32 13.15
CA ARG A 182 12.78 -23.45 12.59
C ARG A 182 12.79 -24.32 11.34
N MET A 183 13.41 -23.82 10.29
CA MET A 183 13.61 -24.56 9.04
C MET A 183 15.05 -24.41 8.58
N ALA A 184 15.65 -25.50 8.10
CA ALA A 184 16.91 -25.41 7.39
C ALA A 184 16.66 -24.92 5.95
N GLY A 185 17.51 -24.01 5.49
CA GLY A 185 17.45 -23.48 4.13
C GLY A 185 18.82 -23.19 3.58
N ARG A 186 18.88 -22.97 2.27
CA ARG A 186 20.09 -22.52 1.59
C ARG A 186 19.78 -21.19 0.90
N VAL A 187 20.67 -20.21 1.04
CA VAL A 187 20.58 -18.95 0.31
C VAL A 187 20.88 -19.26 -1.17
N GLY A 188 19.87 -19.10 -2.02
CA GLY A 188 19.98 -19.35 -3.46
C GLY A 188 20.41 -18.13 -4.25
N ALA A 189 19.82 -16.96 -3.94
CA ALA A 189 20.16 -15.70 -4.58
C ALA A 189 19.94 -14.54 -3.60
N GLN A 190 20.77 -13.51 -3.71
CA GLN A 190 20.63 -12.28 -2.95
C GLN A 190 20.34 -11.14 -3.93
N ARG A 191 19.31 -10.35 -3.64
CA ARG A 191 18.98 -9.12 -4.37
C ARG A 191 18.92 -7.97 -3.38
N TYR A 192 19.56 -6.86 -3.75
CA TYR A 192 19.40 -5.60 -3.04
C TYR A 192 18.15 -4.90 -3.62
N LEU A 193 17.24 -4.48 -2.75
CA LEU A 193 16.03 -3.72 -3.09
C LEU A 193 16.29 -2.22 -2.94
#